data_ea54c409c38ab7f6c9083ff1db578cf4
#
_entry.id   ea54c409c38ab7f6c9083ff1db578cf4
#
_cell.length_a   1.000
_cell.length_b   1.000
_cell.length_c   1.000
_cell.angle_alpha   90.00
_cell.angle_beta   90.00
_cell.angle_gamma   90.00
#
_symmetry.space_group_name_H-M   'P 1'
#
loop_
_entity.id
_entity.type
_entity.pdbx_description
1 polymer ?
#
loop_
_entity_poly.entity_id
_entity_poly.type
_entity_poly.pdbx_seq_one_letter_code
_entity_poly.pdbx_strand_id
1 'polypeptide(L)'
;MYEGVAWANTLEGDVAGQVEKGKKQFAGTEISGKTLGIIGLGAIGAKVANAAHALGMNIVGNSVVVHPILSAPCEMYDDISEMVKVCDYITIHVPSLPETKGMINKDLIANMKEGVIILNFARPDLAVNADILAGIESGKIRKYLTDVPNEELVGKAGVITTPHLGASTAEAEENCASMAVDELMAYLEEGTIKNSVNFPGVELAGKAGFKKVCVLYKGEIDIEAAIRAAYGDVADVCVGRSRTEYGAAIALVAADAAGELAGEGILKVREL
;
A
#
# COMPACT_ATOMS: atom_id res chain seq x y z
N MET A 1 22.59 -10.93 6.10
CA MET A 1 22.83 -11.67 4.85
C MET A 1 23.48 -10.81 3.77
N TYR A 2 22.94 -9.64 3.38
CA TYR A 2 23.46 -8.78 2.31
C TYR A 2 24.95 -8.40 2.51
N GLU A 3 25.34 -7.93 3.68
CA GLU A 3 26.74 -7.59 3.99
C GLU A 3 27.66 -8.81 3.88
N GLY A 4 27.18 -10.00 4.27
CA GLY A 4 27.94 -11.25 4.12
C GLY A 4 28.12 -11.67 2.67
N VAL A 5 27.12 -11.41 1.79
CA VAL A 5 27.24 -11.64 0.35
C VAL A 5 28.30 -10.72 -0.27
N ALA A 6 28.23 -9.43 0.05
CA ALA A 6 29.22 -8.46 -0.44
C ALA A 6 30.64 -8.87 -0.02
N TRP A 7 30.82 -9.18 1.27
CA TRP A 7 32.11 -9.65 1.79
C TRP A 7 32.58 -10.94 1.12
N ALA A 8 31.72 -11.97 1.01
CA ALA A 8 32.12 -13.25 0.41
C ALA A 8 32.63 -13.11 -1.04
N ASN A 9 32.08 -12.16 -1.79
CA ASN A 9 32.49 -11.87 -3.16
C ASN A 9 33.84 -11.12 -3.27
N THR A 10 34.41 -10.66 -2.15
CA THR A 10 35.77 -10.04 -2.13
C THR A 10 36.88 -11.01 -1.73
N LEU A 11 36.52 -12.27 -1.41
CA LEU A 11 37.52 -13.26 -0.96
C LEU A 11 38.33 -13.81 -2.13
N GLU A 12 39.64 -13.96 -1.90
CA GLU A 12 40.59 -14.54 -2.86
C GLU A 12 41.48 -15.57 -2.15
N GLY A 13 42.06 -16.48 -2.92
CA GLY A 13 42.97 -17.52 -2.42
C GLY A 13 42.24 -18.65 -1.68
N ASP A 14 42.57 -18.91 -0.41
CA ASP A 14 41.89 -19.91 0.43
C ASP A 14 40.53 -19.42 0.86
N VAL A 15 39.58 -19.36 -0.07
CA VAL A 15 38.21 -18.86 0.17
C VAL A 15 37.50 -19.68 1.25
N ALA A 16 37.62 -21.01 1.22
CA ALA A 16 36.92 -21.87 2.20
C ALA A 16 37.40 -21.60 3.63
N GLY A 17 38.73 -21.51 3.85
CA GLY A 17 39.28 -21.19 5.15
C GLY A 17 38.90 -19.79 5.64
N GLN A 18 38.89 -18.81 4.74
CA GLN A 18 38.46 -17.44 5.08
C GLN A 18 36.97 -17.38 5.47
N VAL A 19 36.09 -18.09 4.74
CA VAL A 19 34.64 -18.17 5.07
C VAL A 19 34.44 -18.76 6.46
N GLU A 20 35.10 -19.89 6.78
CA GLU A 20 34.93 -20.50 8.10
C GLU A 20 35.41 -19.60 9.24
N LYS A 21 36.49 -18.86 9.05
CA LYS A 21 36.99 -17.91 10.05
C LYS A 21 36.11 -16.65 10.19
N GLY A 22 35.56 -16.14 9.05
CA GLY A 22 34.88 -14.84 9.00
C GLY A 22 33.35 -14.90 9.15
N LYS A 23 32.69 -16.03 8.90
CA LYS A 23 31.23 -16.14 8.87
C LYS A 23 30.52 -15.68 10.15
N LYS A 24 31.16 -15.79 11.32
CA LYS A 24 30.59 -15.41 12.61
C LYS A 24 30.25 -13.91 12.70
N GLN A 25 30.97 -13.05 12.00
CA GLN A 25 30.70 -11.60 11.99
C GLN A 25 29.35 -11.24 11.34
N PHE A 26 28.78 -12.15 10.54
CA PHE A 26 27.49 -11.98 9.87
C PHE A 26 26.37 -12.77 10.53
N ALA A 27 26.61 -13.31 11.72
CA ALA A 27 25.56 -14.01 12.46
C ALA A 27 24.38 -13.08 12.74
N GLY A 28 23.20 -13.50 12.30
CA GLY A 28 21.95 -12.77 12.50
C GLY A 28 21.04 -13.45 13.53
N THR A 29 19.80 -12.97 13.56
CA THR A 29 18.71 -13.57 14.35
C THR A 29 17.72 -14.23 13.40
N GLU A 30 17.09 -15.31 13.85
CA GLU A 30 15.97 -15.91 13.13
C GLU A 30 14.77 -14.98 13.15
N ILE A 31 13.94 -15.02 12.10
CA ILE A 31 12.70 -14.24 12.02
C ILE A 31 11.51 -14.98 12.65
N SER A 32 11.57 -16.32 12.72
CA SER A 32 10.54 -17.13 13.35
C SER A 32 10.35 -16.74 14.82
N GLY A 33 9.12 -16.55 15.24
CA GLY A 33 8.75 -16.09 16.58
C GLY A 33 8.99 -14.59 16.85
N LYS A 34 9.54 -13.84 15.90
CA LYS A 34 9.69 -12.39 16.00
C LYS A 34 8.42 -11.66 15.60
N THR A 35 8.24 -10.46 16.11
CA THR A 35 7.07 -9.62 15.81
C THR A 35 7.37 -8.63 14.70
N LEU A 36 6.57 -8.67 13.64
CA LEU A 36 6.57 -7.71 12.55
C LEU A 36 5.41 -6.73 12.72
N GLY A 37 5.72 -5.45 12.92
CA GLY A 37 4.76 -4.36 12.88
C GLY A 37 4.55 -3.88 11.46
N ILE A 38 3.31 -3.80 11.03
CA ILE A 38 2.95 -3.35 9.68
C ILE A 38 2.17 -2.04 9.76
N ILE A 39 2.77 -0.98 9.23
CA ILE A 39 2.15 0.33 9.13
C ILE A 39 1.47 0.41 7.76
N GLY A 40 0.15 0.24 7.73
CA GLY A 40 -0.66 0.18 6.52
C GLY A 40 -0.91 -1.24 6.02
N LEU A 41 -2.13 -1.75 6.22
CA LEU A 41 -2.60 -3.07 5.77
C LEU A 41 -3.44 -2.99 4.49
N GLY A 42 -3.05 -2.11 3.57
CA GLY A 42 -3.56 -2.08 2.20
C GLY A 42 -3.16 -3.34 1.40
N ALA A 43 -3.33 -3.33 0.08
CA ALA A 43 -3.06 -4.49 -0.78
C ALA A 43 -1.63 -5.05 -0.64
N ILE A 44 -0.62 -4.19 -0.47
CA ILE A 44 0.79 -4.61 -0.30
C ILE A 44 1.03 -5.09 1.13
N GLY A 45 0.69 -4.28 2.14
CA GLY A 45 0.93 -4.63 3.54
C GLY A 45 0.25 -5.93 3.97
N ALA A 46 -0.97 -6.20 3.48
CA ALA A 46 -1.67 -7.45 3.75
C ALA A 46 -0.96 -8.67 3.13
N LYS A 47 -0.39 -8.54 1.92
CA LYS A 47 0.42 -9.61 1.29
C LYS A 47 1.71 -9.86 2.09
N VAL A 48 2.36 -8.79 2.55
CA VAL A 48 3.57 -8.90 3.41
C VAL A 48 3.22 -9.58 4.73
N ALA A 49 2.09 -9.23 5.36
CA ALA A 49 1.59 -9.87 6.57
C ALA A 49 1.43 -11.39 6.40
N ASN A 50 0.74 -11.80 5.33
CA ASN A 50 0.51 -13.21 5.03
C ASN A 50 1.83 -13.97 4.82
N ALA A 51 2.76 -13.40 4.05
CA ALA A 51 4.07 -14.01 3.79
C ALA A 51 4.92 -14.11 5.06
N ALA A 52 4.99 -13.05 5.87
CA ALA A 52 5.75 -13.05 7.11
C ALA A 52 5.17 -14.04 8.15
N HIS A 53 3.85 -14.13 8.24
CA HIS A 53 3.18 -15.12 9.08
C HIS A 53 3.53 -16.56 8.65
N ALA A 54 3.52 -16.83 7.35
CA ALA A 54 3.91 -18.13 6.80
C ALA A 54 5.38 -18.50 7.10
N LEU A 55 6.23 -17.50 7.33
CA LEU A 55 7.62 -17.66 7.78
C LEU A 55 7.77 -17.74 9.31
N GLY A 56 6.65 -17.80 10.04
CA GLY A 56 6.63 -17.99 11.50
C GLY A 56 6.73 -16.69 12.31
N MET A 57 6.49 -15.51 11.71
CA MET A 57 6.45 -14.25 12.46
C MET A 57 5.09 -14.02 13.10
N ASN A 58 5.06 -13.30 14.22
CA ASN A 58 3.86 -12.71 14.80
C ASN A 58 3.57 -11.39 14.09
N ILE A 59 2.31 -11.16 13.74
CA ILE A 59 1.93 -9.96 12.97
C ILE A 59 1.11 -9.03 13.86
N VAL A 60 1.53 -7.76 13.90
CA VAL A 60 0.76 -6.66 14.48
C VAL A 60 0.62 -5.55 13.46
N GLY A 61 -0.47 -4.78 13.50
CA GLY A 61 -0.76 -3.80 12.48
C GLY A 61 -1.39 -2.51 12.99
N ASN A 62 -1.07 -1.40 12.32
CA ASN A 62 -1.77 -0.14 12.45
C ASN A 62 -2.21 0.31 11.05
N SER A 63 -3.51 0.43 10.82
CA SER A 63 -4.06 0.79 9.51
C SER A 63 -5.49 1.29 9.61
N VAL A 64 -5.81 2.33 8.84
CA VAL A 64 -7.19 2.86 8.69
C VAL A 64 -8.07 1.93 7.85
N VAL A 65 -7.44 1.14 6.96
CA VAL A 65 -8.12 0.20 6.07
C VAL A 65 -7.36 -1.12 6.08
N VAL A 66 -8.10 -2.21 6.24
CA VAL A 66 -7.55 -3.56 6.12
C VAL A 66 -8.05 -4.19 4.83
N HIS A 67 -7.12 -4.59 3.97
CA HIS A 67 -7.47 -5.21 2.68
C HIS A 67 -8.00 -6.64 2.89
N PRO A 68 -9.07 -7.06 2.17
CA PRO A 68 -9.70 -8.39 2.35
C PRO A 68 -8.76 -9.58 2.10
N ILE A 69 -7.63 -9.39 1.41
CA ILE A 69 -6.63 -10.44 1.17
C ILE A 69 -5.86 -10.83 2.45
N LEU A 70 -5.95 -10.05 3.52
CA LEU A 70 -5.32 -10.37 4.80
C LEU A 70 -5.97 -11.64 5.36
N SER A 71 -5.19 -12.71 5.46
CA SER A 71 -5.59 -14.00 6.04
C SER A 71 -4.78 -14.37 7.28
N ALA A 72 -3.62 -13.75 7.47
CA ALA A 72 -2.81 -13.94 8.66
C ALA A 72 -3.51 -13.38 9.91
N PRO A 73 -3.45 -14.06 11.05
CA PRO A 73 -3.80 -13.47 12.34
C PRO A 73 -2.98 -12.18 12.55
N CYS A 74 -3.65 -11.07 12.83
CA CYS A 74 -3.02 -9.77 13.01
C CYS A 74 -3.67 -9.05 14.19
N GLU A 75 -2.88 -8.73 15.20
CA GLU A 75 -3.32 -7.90 16.31
C GLU A 75 -3.29 -6.43 15.86
N MET A 76 -4.42 -5.75 15.95
CA MET A 76 -4.56 -4.37 15.50
C MET A 76 -4.35 -3.39 16.64
N TYR A 77 -3.61 -2.33 16.36
CA TYR A 77 -3.33 -1.23 17.27
C TYR A 77 -3.87 0.08 16.69
N ASP A 78 -4.67 0.81 17.47
CA ASP A 78 -5.13 2.14 17.09
C ASP A 78 -4.01 3.17 17.20
N ASP A 79 -3.15 3.03 18.22
CA ASP A 79 -1.98 3.89 18.43
C ASP A 79 -0.70 3.21 17.95
N ILE A 80 -0.07 3.83 16.94
CA ILE A 80 1.21 3.37 16.40
C ILE A 80 2.33 3.38 17.45
N SER A 81 2.29 4.31 18.40
CA SER A 81 3.31 4.42 19.46
C SER A 81 3.27 3.25 20.43
N GLU A 82 2.11 2.64 20.62
CA GLU A 82 1.97 1.40 21.39
C GLU A 82 2.39 0.17 20.58
N MET A 83 2.00 0.14 19.29
CA MET A 83 2.39 -0.97 18.40
C MET A 83 3.91 -1.15 18.31
N VAL A 84 4.65 -0.06 18.12
CA VAL A 84 6.10 -0.15 17.90
C VAL A 84 6.87 -0.68 19.11
N LYS A 85 6.31 -0.62 20.33
CA LYS A 85 6.93 -1.13 21.56
C LYS A 85 7.12 -2.65 21.55
N VAL A 86 6.27 -3.37 20.80
CA VAL A 86 6.30 -4.84 20.74
C VAL A 86 7.02 -5.38 19.49
N CYS A 87 7.40 -4.51 18.55
CA CYS A 87 7.95 -4.89 17.25
C CYS A 87 9.45 -5.16 17.29
N ASP A 88 9.89 -6.27 16.72
CA ASP A 88 11.30 -6.55 16.40
C ASP A 88 11.65 -6.03 15.00
N TYR A 89 10.67 -5.99 14.12
CA TYR A 89 10.73 -5.46 12.76
C TYR A 89 9.53 -4.54 12.51
N ILE A 90 9.73 -3.49 11.74
CA ILE A 90 8.66 -2.57 11.32
C ILE A 90 8.75 -2.39 9.81
N THR A 91 7.64 -2.56 9.10
CA THR A 91 7.54 -2.32 7.65
C THR A 91 6.44 -1.33 7.34
N ILE A 92 6.69 -0.45 6.37
CA ILE A 92 5.87 0.72 6.07
C ILE A 92 5.21 0.55 4.70
N HIS A 93 3.88 0.67 4.64
CA HIS A 93 3.06 0.49 3.44
C HIS A 93 1.94 1.54 3.33
N VAL A 94 2.20 2.75 3.81
CA VAL A 94 1.28 3.89 3.68
C VAL A 94 1.72 4.86 2.58
N PRO A 95 0.79 5.60 1.96
CA PRO A 95 1.14 6.67 1.03
C PRO A 95 1.78 7.86 1.77
N SER A 96 2.53 8.68 1.04
CA SER A 96 2.99 9.98 1.53
C SER A 96 1.84 10.98 1.46
N LEU A 97 1.33 11.34 2.62
CA LEU A 97 0.28 12.34 2.84
C LEU A 97 0.78 13.34 3.87
N PRO A 98 0.16 14.52 4.00
CA PRO A 98 0.55 15.49 5.03
C PRO A 98 0.65 14.86 6.44
N GLU A 99 -0.24 13.91 6.77
CA GLU A 99 -0.34 13.25 8.07
C GLU A 99 0.70 12.14 8.27
N THR A 100 1.24 11.58 7.18
CA THR A 100 2.21 10.46 7.25
C THR A 100 3.64 10.90 7.00
N LYS A 101 3.87 12.12 6.50
CA LYS A 101 5.21 12.68 6.31
C LYS A 101 5.96 12.77 7.63
N GLY A 102 7.19 12.23 7.66
CA GLY A 102 8.03 12.24 8.83
C GLY A 102 7.45 11.48 10.03
N MET A 103 6.52 10.54 9.78
CA MET A 103 5.92 9.76 10.86
C MET A 103 6.95 8.90 11.62
N ILE A 104 7.98 8.43 10.93
CA ILE A 104 9.11 7.75 11.57
C ILE A 104 10.13 8.81 11.96
N ASN A 105 9.97 9.36 13.13
CA ASN A 105 10.78 10.41 13.71
C ASN A 105 11.37 9.97 15.06
N LYS A 106 12.17 10.83 15.68
CA LYS A 106 12.82 10.56 16.96
C LYS A 106 11.86 10.15 18.07
N ASP A 107 10.66 10.74 18.11
CA ASP A 107 9.70 10.50 19.19
C ASP A 107 9.08 9.09 19.04
N LEU A 108 8.76 8.68 17.81
CA LEU A 108 8.30 7.32 17.55
C LEU A 108 9.42 6.30 17.74
N ILE A 109 10.64 6.60 17.26
CA ILE A 109 11.82 5.74 17.42
C ILE A 109 12.13 5.50 18.91
N ALA A 110 11.98 6.50 19.76
CA ALA A 110 12.19 6.36 21.21
C ALA A 110 11.31 5.28 21.85
N ASN A 111 10.10 5.04 21.32
CA ASN A 111 9.17 4.02 21.80
C ASN A 111 9.47 2.60 21.27
N MET A 112 10.30 2.45 20.24
CA MET A 112 10.62 1.15 19.65
C MET A 112 11.49 0.30 20.58
N LYS A 113 11.57 -1.01 20.29
CA LYS A 113 12.55 -1.88 20.95
C LYS A 113 13.98 -1.50 20.58
N GLU A 114 14.91 -1.77 21.49
CA GLU A 114 16.34 -1.71 21.19
C GLU A 114 16.71 -2.70 20.08
N GLY A 115 17.46 -2.21 19.09
CA GLY A 115 17.89 -3.02 17.95
C GLY A 115 16.79 -3.36 16.95
N VAL A 116 15.71 -2.58 16.90
CA VAL A 116 14.65 -2.74 15.90
C VAL A 116 15.20 -2.64 14.47
N ILE A 117 14.58 -3.35 13.55
CA ILE A 117 14.87 -3.25 12.11
C ILE A 117 13.69 -2.59 11.42
N ILE A 118 13.96 -1.55 10.64
CA ILE A 118 12.93 -0.78 9.92
C ILE A 118 13.10 -1.00 8.41
N LEU A 119 11.99 -1.31 7.73
CA LEU A 119 11.91 -1.50 6.30
C LEU A 119 10.98 -0.43 5.70
N ASN A 120 11.54 0.45 4.88
CA ASN A 120 10.77 1.47 4.17
C ASN A 120 10.92 1.26 2.66
N PHE A 121 10.03 0.47 2.10
CA PHE A 121 9.87 0.27 0.66
C PHE A 121 8.63 0.99 0.12
N ALA A 122 8.17 2.05 0.82
CA ALA A 122 7.02 2.85 0.43
C ALA A 122 7.45 4.20 -0.17
N ARG A 123 7.74 5.18 0.69
CA ARG A 123 8.13 6.54 0.26
C ARG A 123 9.22 7.08 1.19
N PRO A 124 10.22 7.83 0.63
CA PRO A 124 11.37 8.30 1.40
C PRO A 124 10.98 9.30 2.50
N ASP A 125 10.00 10.15 2.26
CA ASP A 125 9.58 11.22 3.15
C ASP A 125 8.69 10.77 4.34
N LEU A 126 8.43 9.47 4.45
CA LEU A 126 7.77 8.89 5.63
C LEU A 126 8.69 8.80 6.84
N ALA A 127 10.01 8.79 6.63
CA ALA A 127 11.02 8.74 7.68
C ALA A 127 11.90 9.99 7.67
N VAL A 128 12.25 10.48 8.85
CA VAL A 128 13.21 11.58 9.03
C VAL A 128 14.61 10.99 9.03
N ASN A 129 15.38 11.19 7.96
CA ASN A 129 16.70 10.58 7.77
C ASN A 129 17.67 10.86 8.92
N ALA A 130 17.70 12.09 9.43
CA ALA A 130 18.55 12.46 10.56
C ALA A 130 18.22 11.64 11.82
N ASP A 131 16.93 11.40 12.09
CA ASP A 131 16.48 10.64 13.25
C ASP A 131 16.77 9.15 13.08
N ILE A 132 16.65 8.61 11.85
CA ILE A 132 17.07 7.25 11.50
C ILE A 132 18.55 7.06 11.77
N LEU A 133 19.39 7.96 11.28
CA LEU A 133 20.85 7.88 11.46
C LEU A 133 21.26 7.99 12.93
N ALA A 134 20.64 8.90 13.68
CA ALA A 134 20.85 9.01 15.13
C ALA A 134 20.39 7.75 15.88
N GLY A 135 19.26 7.16 15.46
CA GLY A 135 18.76 5.89 15.99
C GLY A 135 19.71 4.72 15.73
N ILE A 136 20.38 4.69 14.57
CA ILE A 136 21.40 3.69 14.25
C ILE A 136 22.66 3.91 15.10
N GLU A 137 23.12 5.14 15.22
CA GLU A 137 24.30 5.49 16.00
C GLU A 137 24.14 5.13 17.48
N SER A 138 22.96 5.37 18.05
CA SER A 138 22.65 5.00 19.44
C SER A 138 22.42 3.50 19.66
N GLY A 139 22.26 2.69 18.59
CA GLY A 139 21.93 1.27 18.68
C GLY A 139 20.42 1.00 18.82
N LYS A 140 19.59 2.01 18.90
CA LYS A 140 18.12 1.90 18.96
C LYS A 140 17.58 1.22 17.70
N ILE A 141 18.12 1.61 16.54
CA ILE A 141 17.85 0.97 15.25
C ILE A 141 19.08 0.12 14.87
N ARG A 142 18.87 -1.17 14.69
CA ARG A 142 19.94 -2.07 14.23
C ARG A 142 20.23 -1.91 12.75
N LYS A 143 19.17 -1.80 11.93
CA LYS A 143 19.27 -1.63 10.48
C LYS A 143 18.06 -0.84 9.96
N TYR A 144 18.32 0.00 8.96
CA TYR A 144 17.31 0.64 8.15
C TYR A 144 17.47 0.21 6.69
N LEU A 145 16.39 -0.35 6.11
CA LEU A 145 16.36 -0.82 4.73
C LEU A 145 15.45 0.08 3.91
N THR A 146 15.91 0.54 2.75
CA THR A 146 15.10 1.33 1.82
C THR A 146 15.48 1.07 0.37
N ASP A 147 14.52 1.16 -0.54
CA ASP A 147 14.72 1.10 -1.98
C ASP A 147 14.66 2.48 -2.66
N VAL A 148 14.56 3.55 -1.87
CA VAL A 148 14.62 4.93 -2.36
C VAL A 148 15.79 5.66 -1.69
N PRO A 149 17.03 5.31 -2.06
CA PRO A 149 18.23 5.91 -1.49
C PRO A 149 18.40 7.39 -1.89
N ASN A 150 19.04 8.14 -1.01
CA ASN A 150 19.49 9.49 -1.25
C ASN A 150 20.92 9.70 -0.72
N GLU A 151 21.47 10.87 -0.93
CA GLU A 151 22.85 11.23 -0.57
C GLU A 151 23.12 11.13 0.95
N GLU A 152 22.10 11.31 1.78
CA GLU A 152 22.22 11.24 3.24
C GLU A 152 22.36 9.80 3.74
N LEU A 153 21.76 8.83 3.03
CA LEU A 153 21.64 7.45 3.47
C LEU A 153 22.64 6.50 2.82
N VAL A 154 23.03 6.76 1.55
CA VAL A 154 23.93 5.89 0.80
C VAL A 154 25.29 5.78 1.51
N GLY A 155 25.76 4.53 1.68
CA GLY A 155 27.07 4.24 2.28
C GLY A 155 27.12 4.42 3.81
N LYS A 156 26.02 4.76 4.48
CA LYS A 156 26.00 4.88 5.94
C LYS A 156 25.95 3.50 6.60
N ALA A 157 26.76 3.33 7.65
CA ALA A 157 26.74 2.12 8.46
C ALA A 157 25.32 1.87 9.01
N GLY A 158 24.87 0.62 8.95
CA GLY A 158 23.51 0.25 9.42
C GLY A 158 22.39 0.54 8.42
N VAL A 159 22.65 1.26 7.33
CA VAL A 159 21.69 1.48 6.25
C VAL A 159 21.95 0.49 5.11
N ILE A 160 20.90 -0.13 4.61
CA ILE A 160 20.93 -1.00 3.43
C ILE A 160 20.03 -0.38 2.37
N THR A 161 20.63 0.00 1.25
CA THR A 161 19.91 0.60 0.13
C THR A 161 19.86 -0.37 -1.05
N THR A 162 18.73 -0.43 -1.72
CA THR A 162 18.54 -1.15 -2.97
C THR A 162 17.96 -0.21 -4.02
N PRO A 163 18.12 -0.48 -5.32
CA PRO A 163 17.40 0.28 -6.34
C PRO A 163 15.89 -0.02 -6.27
N HIS A 164 15.07 0.93 -6.68
CA HIS A 164 13.61 0.86 -6.65
C HIS A 164 13.08 -0.09 -7.76
N LEU A 165 13.19 -1.39 -7.54
CA LEU A 165 12.86 -2.44 -8.53
C LEU A 165 11.61 -3.24 -8.19
N GLY A 166 10.79 -2.81 -7.23
CA GLY A 166 9.65 -3.58 -6.73
C GLY A 166 8.64 -3.99 -7.80
N ALA A 167 8.44 -3.17 -8.82
CA ALA A 167 7.56 -3.45 -9.96
C ALA A 167 8.31 -3.59 -11.31
N SER A 168 9.65 -3.63 -11.29
CA SER A 168 10.48 -3.63 -12.51
C SER A 168 10.82 -5.05 -12.94
N THR A 169 9.81 -5.84 -13.22
CA THR A 169 9.94 -7.15 -13.86
C THR A 169 9.11 -7.17 -15.16
N ALA A 170 9.51 -7.99 -16.13
CA ALA A 170 8.78 -8.11 -17.39
C ALA A 170 7.32 -8.50 -17.18
N GLU A 171 7.07 -9.42 -16.24
CA GLU A 171 5.73 -9.87 -15.90
C GLU A 171 4.90 -8.75 -15.24
N ALA A 172 5.51 -7.90 -14.40
CA ALA A 172 4.81 -6.77 -13.78
C ALA A 172 4.41 -5.72 -14.81
N GLU A 173 5.28 -5.41 -15.76
CA GLU A 173 4.99 -4.47 -16.86
C GLU A 173 3.90 -5.01 -17.78
N GLU A 174 3.95 -6.28 -18.17
CA GLU A 174 2.93 -6.94 -18.99
C GLU A 174 1.58 -7.00 -18.25
N ASN A 175 1.57 -7.38 -16.98
CA ASN A 175 0.37 -7.38 -16.15
C ASN A 175 -0.23 -5.98 -16.00
N CYS A 176 0.59 -4.95 -15.80
CA CYS A 176 0.12 -3.57 -15.72
C CYS A 176 -0.56 -3.13 -17.03
N ALA A 177 0.04 -3.46 -18.18
CA ALA A 177 -0.53 -3.13 -19.48
C ALA A 177 -1.88 -3.85 -19.71
N SER A 178 -1.93 -5.15 -19.43
CA SER A 178 -3.16 -5.95 -19.55
C SER A 178 -4.26 -5.45 -18.61
N MET A 179 -3.94 -5.22 -17.34
CA MET A 179 -4.90 -4.70 -16.36
C MET A 179 -5.44 -3.32 -16.75
N ALA A 180 -4.58 -2.42 -17.27
CA ALA A 180 -5.01 -1.10 -17.70
C ALA A 180 -6.01 -1.18 -18.87
N VAL A 181 -5.81 -2.11 -19.80
CA VAL A 181 -6.74 -2.37 -20.91
C VAL A 181 -8.07 -2.92 -20.39
N ASP A 182 -8.02 -3.93 -19.52
CA ASP A 182 -9.21 -4.55 -18.94
C ASP A 182 -10.06 -3.54 -18.14
N GLU A 183 -9.41 -2.69 -17.36
CA GLU A 183 -10.07 -1.63 -16.57
C GLU A 183 -10.69 -0.55 -17.47
N LEU A 184 -10.00 -0.18 -18.55
CA LEU A 184 -10.54 0.76 -19.53
C LEU A 184 -11.74 0.16 -20.28
N MET A 185 -11.66 -1.08 -20.69
CA MET A 185 -12.77 -1.79 -21.33
C MET A 185 -13.97 -1.94 -20.39
N ALA A 186 -13.74 -2.33 -19.13
CA ALA A 186 -14.79 -2.41 -18.13
C ALA A 186 -15.52 -1.06 -17.95
N TYR A 187 -14.77 0.06 -17.95
CA TYR A 187 -15.36 1.39 -17.90
C TYR A 187 -16.13 1.73 -19.20
N LEU A 188 -15.55 1.43 -20.37
CA LEU A 188 -16.15 1.79 -21.65
C LEU A 188 -17.40 0.94 -21.97
N GLU A 189 -17.38 -0.33 -21.64
CA GLU A 189 -18.43 -1.28 -22.00
C GLU A 189 -19.50 -1.43 -20.91
N GLU A 190 -19.09 -1.37 -19.63
CA GLU A 190 -19.95 -1.66 -18.50
C GLU A 190 -20.15 -0.50 -17.53
N GLY A 191 -19.40 0.60 -17.70
CA GLY A 191 -19.38 1.71 -16.75
C GLY A 191 -18.66 1.40 -15.43
N THR A 192 -18.10 0.21 -15.29
CA THR A 192 -17.40 -0.24 -14.09
C THR A 192 -16.10 0.53 -13.90
N ILE A 193 -15.87 1.04 -12.69
CA ILE A 193 -14.61 1.73 -12.34
C ILE A 193 -13.86 0.88 -11.33
N LYS A 194 -12.63 0.49 -11.67
CA LYS A 194 -11.69 -0.24 -10.80
C LYS A 194 -10.36 0.50 -10.77
N ASN A 195 -9.72 0.54 -9.60
CA ASN A 195 -8.38 1.10 -9.38
C ASN A 195 -8.14 2.53 -9.90
N SER A 196 -9.19 3.32 -10.13
CA SER A 196 -9.03 4.71 -10.56
C SER A 196 -8.37 5.56 -9.48
N VAL A 197 -7.46 6.44 -9.90
CA VAL A 197 -6.78 7.39 -9.00
C VAL A 197 -7.73 8.51 -8.53
N ASN A 198 -8.67 8.90 -9.39
CA ASN A 198 -9.53 10.07 -9.16
C ASN A 198 -10.91 9.69 -8.63
N PHE A 199 -11.52 8.68 -9.25
CA PHE A 199 -12.90 8.30 -8.98
C PHE A 199 -12.97 7.07 -8.09
N PRO A 200 -14.00 6.97 -7.23
CA PRO A 200 -14.21 5.76 -6.43
C PRO A 200 -14.59 4.58 -7.32
N GLY A 201 -14.28 3.38 -6.85
CA GLY A 201 -14.72 2.15 -7.50
C GLY A 201 -16.25 2.02 -7.45
N VAL A 202 -16.83 1.66 -8.58
CA VAL A 202 -18.26 1.32 -8.72
C VAL A 202 -18.41 0.16 -9.68
N GLU A 203 -19.25 -0.77 -9.33
CA GLU A 203 -19.60 -1.94 -10.16
C GLU A 203 -21.05 -2.29 -9.91
N LEU A 204 -21.83 -2.49 -10.96
CA LEU A 204 -23.23 -2.93 -10.89
C LEU A 204 -23.48 -3.90 -12.02
N ALA A 205 -23.96 -5.11 -11.67
CA ALA A 205 -24.32 -6.12 -12.67
C ALA A 205 -25.49 -5.65 -13.53
N GLY A 206 -25.42 -5.92 -14.82
CA GLY A 206 -26.54 -5.65 -15.74
C GLY A 206 -27.77 -6.51 -15.39
N LYS A 207 -28.98 -6.04 -15.75
CA LYS A 207 -30.25 -6.72 -15.56
C LYS A 207 -31.09 -6.62 -16.83
N ALA A 208 -31.67 -7.74 -17.25
CA ALA A 208 -32.54 -7.74 -18.44
C ALA A 208 -33.71 -6.78 -18.32
N GLY A 209 -33.96 -5.99 -19.37
CA GLY A 209 -35.00 -4.95 -19.39
C GLY A 209 -34.54 -3.59 -18.82
N PHE A 210 -33.27 -3.48 -18.41
CA PHE A 210 -32.69 -2.24 -17.87
C PHE A 210 -31.44 -1.87 -18.67
N LYS A 211 -31.17 -0.57 -18.77
CA LYS A 211 -29.90 -0.01 -19.22
C LYS A 211 -29.13 0.58 -18.03
N LYS A 212 -27.82 0.69 -18.16
CA LYS A 212 -26.98 1.35 -17.14
C LYS A 212 -26.85 2.84 -17.44
N VAL A 213 -26.96 3.65 -16.42
CA VAL A 213 -26.60 5.08 -16.44
C VAL A 213 -25.41 5.25 -15.52
N CYS A 214 -24.27 5.64 -16.11
CA CYS A 214 -23.02 5.85 -15.42
C CYS A 214 -22.77 7.34 -15.24
N VAL A 215 -22.55 7.80 -14.02
CA VAL A 215 -22.39 9.21 -13.68
C VAL A 215 -21.07 9.43 -12.98
N LEU A 216 -20.29 10.38 -13.50
CA LEU A 216 -19.13 10.98 -12.82
C LEU A 216 -19.52 12.35 -12.32
N TYR A 217 -19.23 12.64 -11.07
CA TYR A 217 -19.61 13.90 -10.45
C TYR A 217 -18.54 14.42 -9.48
N LYS A 218 -18.68 15.68 -9.05
CA LYS A 218 -17.79 16.37 -8.13
C LYS A 218 -18.61 17.08 -7.06
N GLY A 219 -18.12 17.05 -5.83
CA GLY A 219 -18.77 17.71 -4.69
C GLY A 219 -19.78 16.82 -3.96
N GLU A 220 -20.46 17.42 -3.00
CA GLU A 220 -21.48 16.75 -2.19
C GLU A 220 -22.86 16.83 -2.87
N ILE A 221 -23.16 15.83 -3.68
CA ILE A 221 -24.43 15.71 -4.40
C ILE A 221 -25.13 14.45 -3.93
N ASP A 222 -26.42 14.53 -3.63
CA ASP A 222 -27.26 13.34 -3.51
C ASP A 222 -27.54 12.79 -4.92
N ILE A 223 -26.53 12.06 -5.43
CA ILE A 223 -26.54 11.57 -6.80
C ILE A 223 -27.63 10.52 -7.03
N GLU A 224 -27.97 9.73 -6.01
CA GLU A 224 -29.05 8.76 -6.12
C GLU A 224 -30.41 9.46 -6.30
N ALA A 225 -30.70 10.48 -5.48
CA ALA A 225 -31.92 11.27 -5.64
C ALA A 225 -31.97 11.98 -7.00
N ALA A 226 -30.84 12.52 -7.46
CA ALA A 226 -30.75 13.19 -8.77
C ALA A 226 -31.02 12.21 -9.94
N ILE A 227 -30.44 10.99 -9.90
CA ILE A 227 -30.69 9.95 -10.91
C ILE A 227 -32.18 9.54 -10.90
N ARG A 228 -32.76 9.29 -9.74
CA ARG A 228 -34.18 8.93 -9.62
C ARG A 228 -35.12 10.02 -10.11
N ALA A 229 -34.78 11.29 -9.85
CA ALA A 229 -35.55 12.44 -10.38
C ALA A 229 -35.45 12.55 -11.90
N ALA A 230 -34.29 12.28 -12.50
CA ALA A 230 -34.07 12.38 -13.93
C ALA A 230 -34.68 11.22 -14.74
N TYR A 231 -34.57 9.99 -14.24
CA TYR A 231 -34.92 8.76 -14.99
C TYR A 231 -36.18 8.05 -14.48
N GLY A 232 -36.75 8.45 -13.33
CA GLY A 232 -37.97 7.89 -12.79
C GLY A 232 -37.77 6.50 -12.18
N ASP A 233 -38.18 5.44 -12.87
CA ASP A 233 -38.06 4.06 -12.38
C ASP A 233 -36.62 3.56 -12.43
N VAL A 234 -36.00 3.48 -11.26
CA VAL A 234 -34.60 3.04 -11.06
C VAL A 234 -34.61 1.79 -10.19
N ALA A 235 -34.23 0.67 -10.78
CA ALA A 235 -34.25 -0.64 -10.14
C ALA A 235 -33.13 -0.79 -9.08
N ASP A 236 -31.94 -0.26 -9.35
CA ASP A 236 -30.79 -0.34 -8.44
C ASP A 236 -29.81 0.80 -8.70
N VAL A 237 -29.04 1.19 -7.68
CA VAL A 237 -27.99 2.21 -7.76
C VAL A 237 -26.80 1.81 -6.90
N CYS A 238 -25.63 1.79 -7.51
CA CYS A 238 -24.36 1.67 -6.81
C CYS A 238 -23.68 3.03 -6.78
N VAL A 239 -23.43 3.57 -5.60
CA VAL A 239 -22.73 4.85 -5.40
C VAL A 239 -21.37 4.58 -4.76
N GLY A 240 -20.31 4.92 -5.49
CA GLY A 240 -18.96 4.93 -4.97
C GLY A 240 -18.67 6.19 -4.18
N ARG A 241 -18.07 6.04 -3.00
CA ARG A 241 -17.63 7.16 -2.17
C ARG A 241 -16.12 7.23 -2.15
N SER A 242 -15.59 8.37 -2.53
CA SER A 242 -14.16 8.68 -2.46
C SER A 242 -13.83 9.52 -1.22
N ARG A 243 -12.57 9.51 -0.82
CA ARG A 243 -12.02 10.51 0.11
C ARG A 243 -11.68 11.83 -0.59
N THR A 244 -11.81 11.88 -1.90
CA THR A 244 -11.62 13.07 -2.73
C THR A 244 -12.97 13.75 -2.98
N GLU A 245 -12.93 14.91 -3.64
CA GLU A 245 -14.13 15.63 -4.10
C GLU A 245 -14.87 14.95 -5.27
N TYR A 246 -14.34 13.85 -5.82
CA TYR A 246 -14.92 13.14 -6.96
C TYR A 246 -15.77 11.95 -6.49
N GLY A 247 -16.92 11.76 -7.15
CA GLY A 247 -17.80 10.63 -6.95
C GLY A 247 -18.16 9.94 -8.27
N ALA A 248 -18.61 8.70 -8.18
CA ALA A 248 -19.13 7.93 -9.29
C ALA A 248 -20.37 7.16 -8.88
N ALA A 249 -21.29 6.95 -9.81
CA ALA A 249 -22.46 6.12 -9.61
C ALA A 249 -22.82 5.35 -10.88
N ILE A 250 -23.38 4.15 -10.71
CA ILE A 250 -24.01 3.38 -11.77
C ILE A 250 -25.44 3.07 -11.32
N ALA A 251 -26.41 3.33 -12.18
CA ALA A 251 -27.81 3.03 -11.93
C ALA A 251 -28.38 2.11 -13.02
N LEU A 252 -29.30 1.23 -12.65
CA LEU A 252 -30.14 0.47 -13.56
C LEU A 252 -31.48 1.18 -13.74
N VAL A 253 -31.70 1.76 -14.91
CA VAL A 253 -32.94 2.43 -15.28
C VAL A 253 -33.69 1.60 -16.34
N ALA A 254 -35.01 1.75 -16.43
CA ALA A 254 -35.78 1.04 -17.46
C ALA A 254 -35.16 1.28 -18.84
N ALA A 255 -35.14 0.28 -19.71
CA ALA A 255 -34.44 0.35 -20.99
C ALA A 255 -34.99 1.45 -21.93
N ASP A 256 -36.27 1.78 -21.78
CA ASP A 256 -37.00 2.83 -22.50
C ASP A 256 -37.02 4.18 -21.76
N ALA A 257 -36.47 4.25 -20.53
CA ALA A 257 -36.44 5.50 -19.79
C ALA A 257 -35.63 6.55 -20.55
N ALA A 258 -36.24 7.71 -20.76
CA ALA A 258 -35.60 8.89 -21.30
C ALA A 258 -35.42 9.91 -20.19
N GLY A 259 -34.19 10.24 -19.85
CA GLY A 259 -33.87 11.20 -18.82
C GLY A 259 -32.63 12.00 -19.21
N GLU A 260 -32.55 13.20 -18.67
CA GLU A 260 -31.38 14.06 -18.80
C GLU A 260 -30.91 14.44 -17.41
N LEU A 261 -29.72 14.02 -17.06
CA LEU A 261 -29.08 14.39 -15.79
C LEU A 261 -27.97 15.40 -16.09
N ALA A 262 -28.19 16.64 -15.78
CA ALA A 262 -27.26 17.74 -15.91
C ALA A 262 -27.37 18.68 -14.70
N GLY A 263 -26.34 19.44 -14.45
CA GLY A 263 -26.29 20.42 -13.35
C GLY A 263 -24.91 20.67 -12.81
N GLU A 264 -24.83 21.57 -11.85
CA GLU A 264 -23.56 21.86 -11.17
C GLU A 264 -23.00 20.60 -10.51
N GLY A 265 -21.72 20.33 -10.75
CA GLY A 265 -21.03 19.19 -10.22
C GLY A 265 -21.21 17.88 -11.02
N ILE A 266 -22.12 17.79 -11.98
CA ILE A 266 -22.19 16.64 -12.90
C ILE A 266 -21.12 16.79 -13.97
N LEU A 267 -20.17 15.85 -14.00
CA LEU A 267 -19.03 15.89 -14.91
C LEU A 267 -19.30 15.12 -16.21
N LYS A 268 -19.93 13.97 -16.10
CA LYS A 268 -20.23 13.11 -17.25
C LYS A 268 -21.37 12.14 -16.93
N VAL A 269 -22.25 11.98 -17.90
CA VAL A 269 -23.30 10.95 -17.90
C VAL A 269 -23.13 10.10 -19.16
N ARG A 270 -23.24 8.78 -18.99
CA ARG A 270 -23.21 7.81 -20.11
C ARG A 270 -24.31 6.79 -19.90
N GLU A 271 -25.04 6.50 -20.96
CA GLU A 271 -25.98 5.38 -21.03
C GLU A 271 -25.32 4.22 -21.76
N LEU A 272 -25.46 3.00 -21.23
CA LEU A 272 -24.86 1.75 -21.73
C LEU A 272 -25.90 0.65 -21.79
#